data_5ed5ad9db247f7674ea146a8ef79b08e
#
_entry.id   5ed5ad9db247f7674ea146a8ef79b08e
#
_cell.length_a   1.000
_cell.length_b   1.000
_cell.length_c   1.000
_cell.angle_alpha   90.00
_cell.angle_beta   90.00
_cell.angle_gamma   90.00
#
_symmetry.space_group_name_H-M   'P 1'
#
loop_
_entity.id
_entity.type
_entity.pdbx_description
1 polymer ?
#
loop_
_entity_poly.entity_id
_entity_poly.type
_entity_poly.pdbx_seq_one_letter_code
_entity_poly.pdbx_strand_id
1 'polypeptide(L)'
;MVFERSVLMKVYQIRMEIFLLEDIVINKIQEKITAFIDSGFKTDEEWLNFHEKNSFKNYCYDQLYPVENDRVYKKGKIYTLTIRTVDLELAKYFKLVCVDNHIKEIKGLVAEIRVLPKKILETVYTLTPMIIKTEKGYWKEAIS
;
A
#
# COMPACT_ATOMS: atom_id res chain seq x y z
N MET A 1 12.38 -33.86 0.32
CA MET A 1 11.80 -32.92 1.25
C MET A 1 11.51 -31.61 0.58
N VAL A 2 10.35 -31.11 0.81
CA VAL A 2 9.75 -30.05 0.00
C VAL A 2 9.74 -28.68 0.66
N PHE A 3 10.45 -28.49 1.75
CA PHE A 3 10.41 -27.23 2.50
C PHE A 3 11.07 -26.06 1.80
N GLU A 4 12.07 -26.30 0.99
CA GLU A 4 12.75 -25.25 0.24
C GLU A 4 11.82 -24.53 -0.74
N ARG A 5 10.78 -25.20 -1.23
CA ARG A 5 9.81 -24.60 -2.17
C ARG A 5 8.86 -23.65 -1.49
N SER A 6 8.41 -23.96 -0.28
CA SER A 6 7.48 -23.10 0.47
C SER A 6 8.15 -21.85 1.04
N VAL A 7 9.49 -21.86 1.14
CA VAL A 7 10.28 -20.74 1.68
C VAL A 7 10.60 -19.67 0.64
N LEU A 8 10.28 -19.91 -0.65
CA LEU A 8 10.61 -19.00 -1.73
C LEU A 8 9.55 -17.92 -1.96
N MET A 9 8.91 -17.46 -0.89
CA MET A 9 8.03 -16.31 -0.95
C MET A 9 8.81 -15.08 -1.38
N LYS A 10 8.36 -14.45 -2.46
CA LYS A 10 8.90 -13.19 -2.96
C LYS A 10 8.05 -12.04 -2.44
N VAL A 11 8.71 -10.94 -2.13
CA VAL A 11 8.06 -9.68 -1.81
C VAL A 11 8.23 -8.76 -3.01
N TYR A 12 7.13 -8.26 -3.53
CA TYR A 12 7.08 -7.29 -4.61
C TYR A 12 6.86 -5.90 -4.04
N GLN A 13 7.69 -4.97 -4.45
CA GLN A 13 7.55 -3.56 -4.12
C GLN A 13 7.11 -2.81 -5.36
N ILE A 14 5.99 -2.12 -5.26
CA ILE A 14 5.46 -1.25 -6.32
C ILE A 14 5.70 0.18 -5.89
N ARG A 15 6.47 0.91 -6.68
CA ARG A 15 6.66 2.35 -6.51
C ARG A 15 5.85 3.07 -7.57
N MET A 16 4.87 3.83 -7.12
CA MET A 16 3.94 4.54 -7.97
C MET A 16 4.11 6.04 -7.79
N GLU A 17 4.21 6.76 -8.90
CA GLU A 17 4.11 8.22 -8.89
C GLU A 17 2.64 8.63 -8.85
N ILE A 18 2.33 9.50 -7.89
CA ILE A 18 0.99 10.00 -7.61
C ILE A 18 1.00 11.51 -7.85
N PHE A 19 0.10 11.98 -8.70
CA PHE A 19 -0.14 13.41 -8.91
C PHE A 19 -1.35 13.86 -8.09
N LEU A 20 -1.19 14.91 -7.31
CA LEU A 20 -2.29 15.45 -6.52
C LEU A 20 -3.09 16.49 -7.29
N LEU A 21 -4.38 16.27 -7.32
CA LEU A 21 -5.36 17.17 -7.94
C LEU A 21 -5.90 18.19 -6.95
N GLU A 22 -5.74 17.95 -5.66
CA GLU A 22 -6.12 18.85 -4.55
C GLU A 22 -5.13 18.73 -3.40
N ASP A 23 -5.07 19.74 -2.54
CA ASP A 23 -4.31 19.65 -1.29
C ASP A 23 -4.92 18.61 -0.36
N ILE A 24 -4.07 17.84 0.32
CA ILE A 24 -4.50 16.82 1.28
C ILE A 24 -3.69 16.98 2.56
N VAL A 25 -4.37 17.21 3.68
CA VAL A 25 -3.70 17.21 5.00
C VAL A 25 -3.25 15.81 5.39
N ILE A 26 -2.12 15.70 6.08
CA ILE A 26 -1.48 14.42 6.38
C ILE A 26 -2.38 13.43 7.13
N ASN A 27 -3.26 13.90 7.99
CA ASN A 27 -4.17 13.05 8.74
C ASN A 27 -5.32 12.46 7.88
N LYS A 28 -5.50 12.95 6.67
CA LYS A 28 -6.49 12.46 5.70
C LYS A 28 -5.88 11.63 4.58
N ILE A 29 -4.56 11.59 4.46
CA ILE A 29 -3.90 10.95 3.31
C ILE A 29 -4.17 9.44 3.25
N GLN A 30 -4.19 8.77 4.39
CA GLN A 30 -4.45 7.34 4.47
C GLN A 30 -5.83 6.98 3.88
N GLU A 31 -6.85 7.73 4.27
CA GLU A 31 -8.21 7.57 3.76
C GLU A 31 -8.28 7.79 2.24
N LYS A 32 -7.56 8.80 1.74
CA LYS A 32 -7.55 9.11 0.31
C LYS A 32 -6.77 8.07 -0.51
N ILE A 33 -5.66 7.56 0.00
CA ILE A 33 -4.92 6.46 -0.64
C ILE A 33 -5.80 5.21 -0.70
N THR A 34 -6.47 4.87 0.39
CA THR A 34 -7.39 3.73 0.43
C THR A 34 -8.49 3.88 -0.62
N ALA A 35 -9.14 5.05 -0.68
CA ALA A 35 -10.18 5.33 -1.67
C ALA A 35 -9.66 5.23 -3.11
N PHE A 36 -8.44 5.69 -3.37
CA PHE A 36 -7.79 5.58 -4.67
C PHE A 36 -7.54 4.12 -5.08
N ILE A 37 -7.00 3.31 -4.17
CA ILE A 37 -6.77 1.87 -4.42
C ILE A 37 -8.10 1.15 -4.64
N ASP A 38 -9.08 1.39 -3.78
CA ASP A 38 -10.39 0.75 -3.86
C ASP A 38 -11.15 1.12 -5.13
N SER A 39 -10.98 2.33 -5.63
CA SER A 39 -11.61 2.74 -6.88
C SER A 39 -11.11 1.94 -8.08
N GLY A 40 -9.85 1.54 -8.08
CA GLY A 40 -9.28 0.67 -9.11
C GLY A 40 -9.86 -0.75 -9.09
N PHE A 41 -10.15 -1.30 -7.92
CA PHE A 41 -10.76 -2.64 -7.80
C PHE A 41 -12.16 -2.71 -8.43
N LYS A 42 -12.88 -1.61 -8.51
CA LYS A 42 -14.22 -1.55 -9.07
C LYS A 42 -14.26 -1.58 -10.60
N THR A 43 -13.13 -1.50 -11.27
CA THR A 43 -13.06 -1.47 -12.73
C THR A 43 -13.10 -2.86 -13.38
N ASP A 44 -12.91 -3.91 -12.61
CA ASP A 44 -12.86 -5.29 -13.05
C ASP A 44 -13.62 -6.19 -12.06
N GLU A 45 -14.46 -7.11 -12.58
CA GLU A 45 -15.32 -7.96 -11.75
C GLU A 45 -14.51 -8.89 -10.83
N GLU A 46 -13.40 -9.44 -11.30
CA GLU A 46 -12.52 -10.29 -10.50
C GLU A 46 -11.93 -9.52 -9.32
N TRP A 47 -11.44 -8.30 -9.57
CA TRP A 47 -10.89 -7.45 -8.53
C TRP A 47 -11.95 -6.88 -7.60
N LEU A 48 -13.16 -6.63 -8.09
CA LEU A 48 -14.29 -6.26 -7.25
C LEU A 48 -14.63 -7.36 -6.25
N ASN A 49 -14.69 -8.61 -6.72
CA ASN A 49 -14.91 -9.77 -5.85
C ASN A 49 -13.80 -9.92 -4.81
N PHE A 50 -12.55 -9.70 -5.20
CA PHE A 50 -11.42 -9.69 -4.28
C PHE A 50 -11.56 -8.60 -3.21
N HIS A 51 -11.97 -7.40 -3.60
CA HIS A 51 -12.18 -6.27 -2.68
C HIS A 51 -13.32 -6.54 -1.69
N GLU A 52 -14.42 -7.11 -2.15
CA GLU A 52 -15.61 -7.39 -1.33
C GLU A 52 -15.42 -8.55 -0.36
N LYS A 53 -14.47 -9.45 -0.62
CA LYS A 53 -14.16 -10.54 0.32
C LYS A 53 -13.62 -9.96 1.64
N ASN A 54 -14.26 -10.33 2.74
CA ASN A 54 -13.79 -10.03 4.09
C ASN A 54 -12.65 -10.98 4.48
N SER A 55 -11.59 -11.00 3.69
CA SER A 55 -10.42 -11.84 3.88
C SER A 55 -9.16 -10.98 4.04
N PHE A 56 -8.09 -11.60 4.48
CA PHE A 56 -6.79 -10.93 4.58
C PHE A 56 -6.34 -10.41 3.22
N LYS A 57 -6.03 -9.12 3.16
CA LYS A 57 -5.49 -8.49 1.96
C LYS A 57 -3.96 -8.55 1.98
N ASN A 58 -3.37 -9.23 1.02
CA ASN A 58 -1.93 -9.50 0.97
C ASN A 58 -1.11 -8.28 0.50
N TYR A 59 -1.44 -7.09 0.94
CA TYR A 59 -0.69 -5.89 0.64
C TYR A 59 -0.71 -4.88 1.78
N CYS A 60 0.30 -4.04 1.80
CA CYS A 60 0.38 -2.86 2.65
C CYS A 60 1.00 -1.70 1.86
N TYR A 61 0.83 -0.49 2.33
CA TYR A 61 1.38 0.69 1.70
C TYR A 61 1.84 1.73 2.73
N ASP A 62 2.81 2.54 2.30
CA ASP A 62 3.33 3.65 3.08
C ASP A 62 2.52 4.92 2.81
N GLN A 63 2.76 5.95 3.61
CA GLN A 63 2.30 7.30 3.28
C GLN A 63 3.03 7.83 2.05
N LEU A 64 2.49 8.88 1.42
CA LEU A 64 3.14 9.54 0.30
C LEU A 64 4.49 10.16 0.73
N TYR A 65 5.47 10.05 -0.13
CA TYR A 65 6.80 10.62 0.07
C TYR A 65 7.15 11.62 -1.06
N PRO A 66 7.80 12.73 -0.77
CA PRO A 66 8.24 13.21 0.53
C PRO A 66 7.10 13.78 1.38
N VAL A 67 7.29 13.76 2.70
CA VAL A 67 6.37 14.42 3.63
C VAL A 67 6.67 15.91 3.65
N GLU A 68 5.65 16.74 3.52
CA GLU A 68 5.80 18.20 3.55
C GLU A 68 5.96 18.70 5.00
N ASN A 69 6.77 19.74 5.17
CA ASN A 69 7.07 20.30 6.49
C ASN A 69 5.82 20.85 7.21
N ASP A 70 4.88 21.41 6.45
CA ASP A 70 3.62 21.93 6.98
C ASP A 70 2.52 20.85 7.13
N ARG A 71 2.87 19.59 6.87
CA ARG A 71 1.96 18.43 6.92
C ARG A 71 0.76 18.52 5.99
N VAL A 72 0.92 19.20 4.87
CA VAL A 72 -0.08 19.27 3.80
C VAL A 72 0.58 18.87 2.49
N TYR A 73 0.09 17.80 1.88
CA TYR A 73 0.49 17.43 0.53
C TYR A 73 -0.16 18.38 -0.48
N LYS A 74 0.61 18.85 -1.46
CA LYS A 74 0.22 20.00 -2.30
C LYS A 74 -0.36 19.58 -3.64
N LYS A 75 -1.45 20.22 -4.02
CA LYS A 75 -1.99 20.19 -5.38
C LYS A 75 -0.90 20.49 -6.41
N GLY A 76 -0.89 19.73 -7.50
CA GLY A 76 0.04 19.93 -8.60
C GLY A 76 1.43 19.35 -8.39
N LYS A 77 1.71 18.75 -7.25
CA LYS A 77 2.96 18.04 -6.98
C LYS A 77 2.84 16.53 -7.20
N ILE A 78 3.97 15.91 -7.47
CA ILE A 78 4.11 14.46 -7.60
C ILE A 78 4.74 13.90 -6.33
N TYR A 79 4.15 12.84 -5.80
CA TYR A 79 4.64 12.11 -4.65
C TYR A 79 4.81 10.62 -5.01
N THR A 80 5.58 9.90 -4.22
CA THR A 80 5.75 8.46 -4.36
C THR A 80 4.88 7.72 -3.36
N LEU A 81 4.05 6.80 -3.86
CA LEU A 81 3.35 5.79 -3.07
C LEU A 81 4.11 4.48 -3.20
N THR A 82 4.47 3.86 -2.09
CA THR A 82 5.12 2.55 -2.07
C THR A 82 4.16 1.51 -1.52
N ILE A 83 3.88 0.49 -2.33
CA ILE A 83 3.02 -0.64 -1.98
C ILE A 83 3.87 -1.90 -1.94
N ARG A 84 3.62 -2.80 -1.00
CA ARG A 84 4.29 -4.09 -0.92
C ARG A 84 3.26 -5.20 -0.88
N THR A 85 3.54 -6.26 -1.60
CA THR A 85 2.70 -7.46 -1.63
C THR A 85 3.53 -8.71 -1.85
N VAL A 86 3.02 -9.85 -1.42
CA VAL A 86 3.58 -11.17 -1.70
C VAL A 86 2.88 -11.86 -2.88
N ASP A 87 1.85 -11.25 -3.41
CA ASP A 87 1.03 -11.76 -4.51
C ASP A 87 1.43 -11.07 -5.82
N LEU A 88 1.95 -11.87 -6.77
CA LEU A 88 2.37 -11.35 -8.07
C LEU A 88 1.20 -10.78 -8.89
N GLU A 89 0.05 -11.40 -8.84
CA GLU A 89 -1.12 -10.92 -9.59
C GLU A 89 -1.59 -9.57 -9.05
N LEU A 90 -1.55 -9.41 -7.74
CA LEU A 90 -1.87 -8.14 -7.10
C LEU A 90 -0.83 -7.05 -7.43
N ALA A 91 0.46 -7.43 -7.51
CA ALA A 91 1.52 -6.50 -7.96
C ALA A 91 1.29 -6.02 -9.39
N LYS A 92 0.91 -6.93 -10.30
CA LYS A 92 0.53 -6.57 -11.67
C LYS A 92 -0.71 -5.66 -11.71
N TYR A 93 -1.70 -5.95 -10.87
CA TYR A 93 -2.87 -5.10 -10.73
C TYR A 93 -2.48 -3.65 -10.40
N PHE A 94 -1.67 -3.45 -9.37
CA PHE A 94 -1.23 -2.10 -9.00
C PHE A 94 -0.48 -1.40 -10.11
N LYS A 95 0.31 -2.12 -10.90
CA LYS A 95 1.02 -1.55 -12.04
C LYS A 95 0.10 -1.18 -13.19
N LEU A 96 -0.90 -2.00 -13.50
CA LEU A 96 -1.71 -1.85 -14.72
C LEU A 96 -2.99 -1.05 -14.47
N VAL A 97 -3.66 -1.28 -13.35
CA VAL A 97 -4.99 -0.71 -13.09
C VAL A 97 -4.91 0.62 -12.37
N CYS A 98 -3.95 0.78 -11.46
CA CYS A 98 -3.81 2.04 -10.73
C CYS A 98 -3.09 3.14 -11.52
N VAL A 99 -2.32 2.79 -12.55
CA VAL A 99 -1.80 3.77 -13.51
C VAL A 99 -2.97 4.31 -14.33
N ASP A 100 -3.02 5.64 -14.49
CA ASP A 100 -4.13 6.39 -15.09
C ASP A 100 -5.47 6.35 -14.31
N ASN A 101 -5.55 5.56 -13.24
CA ASN A 101 -6.69 5.64 -12.33
C ASN A 101 -6.70 6.97 -11.57
N HIS A 102 -7.87 7.47 -11.27
CA HIS A 102 -8.00 8.71 -10.49
C HIS A 102 -9.25 8.71 -9.62
N ILE A 103 -9.14 9.44 -8.54
CA ILE A 103 -10.26 9.95 -7.74
C ILE A 103 -10.22 11.49 -7.79
N LYS A 104 -11.11 12.15 -7.09
CA LYS A 104 -11.15 13.63 -7.09
C LYS A 104 -9.80 14.27 -6.72
N GLU A 105 -9.09 13.68 -5.76
CA GLU A 105 -7.87 14.26 -5.18
C GLU A 105 -6.57 13.66 -5.72
N ILE A 106 -6.60 12.47 -6.29
CA ILE A 106 -5.40 11.69 -6.61
C ILE A 106 -5.50 11.12 -8.02
N LYS A 107 -4.39 11.22 -8.77
CA LYS A 107 -4.19 10.53 -10.05
C LYS A 107 -2.92 9.71 -10.03
N GLY A 108 -2.99 8.44 -10.41
CA GLY A 108 -1.82 7.58 -10.65
C GLY A 108 -1.15 7.91 -11.98
N LEU A 109 0.17 7.97 -12.00
CA LEU A 109 0.95 8.27 -13.22
C LEU A 109 1.70 7.03 -13.71
N VAL A 110 2.80 6.71 -13.08
CA VAL A 110 3.71 5.63 -13.48
C VAL A 110 3.94 4.71 -12.30
N ALA A 111 4.06 3.42 -12.56
CA ALA A 111 4.40 2.45 -11.54
C ALA A 111 5.48 1.48 -12.04
N GLU A 112 6.40 1.12 -11.16
CA GLU A 112 7.39 0.08 -11.38
C GLU A 112 7.30 -1.00 -10.31
N ILE A 113 7.58 -2.24 -10.70
CA ILE A 113 7.63 -3.38 -9.78
C ILE A 113 9.09 -3.77 -9.59
N ARG A 114 9.49 -3.99 -8.34
CA ARG A 114 10.76 -4.57 -7.95
C ARG A 114 10.54 -5.78 -7.06
N VAL A 115 11.35 -6.80 -7.26
CA VAL A 115 11.42 -7.93 -6.32
C VAL A 115 12.43 -7.57 -5.24
N LEU A 116 12.00 -7.56 -3.98
CA LEU A 116 12.90 -7.27 -2.87
C LEU A 116 13.83 -8.46 -2.61
N PRO A 117 15.13 -8.21 -2.35
CA PRO A 117 16.05 -9.29 -2.01
C PRO A 117 15.70 -9.87 -0.63
N LYS A 118 15.88 -11.19 -0.51
CA LYS A 118 15.77 -11.85 0.80
C LYS A 118 16.90 -11.38 1.71
N LYS A 119 16.53 -11.05 2.94
CA LYS A 119 17.50 -10.72 4.00
C LYS A 119 17.15 -11.54 5.24
N ILE A 120 18.17 -12.02 5.91
CA ILE A 120 18.01 -12.56 7.26
C ILE A 120 17.86 -11.36 8.20
N LEU A 121 16.75 -11.33 8.92
CA LEU A 121 16.47 -10.26 9.88
C LEU A 121 16.75 -10.79 11.29
N GLU A 122 17.68 -10.17 11.99
CA GLU A 122 17.98 -10.47 13.38
C GLU A 122 17.23 -9.55 14.34
N THR A 123 17.02 -8.30 13.92
CA THR A 123 16.35 -7.30 14.74
C THR A 123 15.43 -6.46 13.86
N VAL A 124 14.24 -6.16 14.37
CA VAL A 124 13.24 -5.34 13.69
C VAL A 124 12.80 -4.24 14.65
N TYR A 125 12.77 -2.99 14.15
CA TYR A 125 12.24 -1.85 14.87
C TYR A 125 11.01 -1.30 14.17
N THR A 126 10.01 -0.89 14.94
CA THR A 126 8.88 -0.15 14.39
C THR A 126 9.22 1.34 14.36
N LEU A 127 9.02 1.99 13.22
CA LEU A 127 9.21 3.43 13.06
C LEU A 127 7.96 4.24 13.43
N THR A 128 6.83 3.56 13.51
CA THR A 128 5.54 4.15 13.87
C THR A 128 4.88 3.30 14.95
N PRO A 129 3.96 3.86 15.72
CA PRO A 129 3.18 3.06 16.66
C PRO A 129 2.51 1.87 15.97
N MET A 130 2.62 0.70 16.56
CA MET A 130 2.01 -0.52 16.05
C MET A 130 0.71 -0.80 16.80
N ILE A 131 -0.36 -1.04 16.04
CA ILE A 131 -1.67 -1.42 16.59
C ILE A 131 -1.92 -2.89 16.27
N ILE A 132 -2.18 -3.69 17.29
CA ILE A 132 -2.53 -5.10 17.13
C ILE A 132 -4.02 -5.24 17.42
N LYS A 133 -4.76 -5.72 16.41
CA LYS A 133 -6.16 -6.08 16.56
C LYS A 133 -6.26 -7.58 16.80
N THR A 134 -6.93 -7.95 17.87
CA THR A 134 -7.25 -9.33 18.21
C THR A 134 -8.76 -9.57 18.13
N GLU A 135 -9.21 -10.79 18.26
CA GLU A 135 -10.64 -11.13 18.35
C GLU A 135 -11.35 -10.42 19.52
N LYS A 136 -10.59 -10.08 20.56
CA LYS A 136 -11.11 -9.35 21.76
C LYS A 136 -10.97 -7.84 21.65
N GLY A 137 -10.57 -7.31 20.49
CA GLY A 137 -10.34 -5.88 20.28
C GLY A 137 -8.87 -5.51 20.12
N TYR A 138 -8.56 -4.24 20.29
CA TYR A 138 -7.19 -3.75 20.16
C TYR A 138 -6.38 -4.03 21.42
N TRP A 139 -5.15 -4.46 21.23
CA TRP A 139 -4.21 -4.62 22.34
C TRP A 139 -3.79 -3.25 22.85
N LYS A 140 -4.01 -3.00 24.13
CA LYS A 140 -3.76 -1.69 24.77
C LYS A 140 -2.49 -1.67 25.62
N GLU A 141 -1.85 -2.80 25.83
CA GLU A 141 -0.62 -2.84 26.63
C GLU A 141 0.59 -2.56 25.77
N ALA A 142 1.42 -1.64 26.26
CA ALA A 142 2.74 -1.43 25.66
C ALA A 142 3.64 -2.62 26.02
N ILE A 143 4.18 -3.29 25.05
CA ILE A 143 5.22 -4.28 25.25
C ILE A 143 6.54 -3.51 25.38
N SER A 144 7.04 -3.46 26.59
CA SER A 144 8.38 -2.91 26.85
C SER A 144 9.48 -3.91 26.47
#